data_a9fdf0056ed4c442fb70a579a5828f62
#
_entry.id   a9fdf0056ed4c442fb70a579a5828f62
#
_cell.length_a   1.000
_cell.length_b   1.000
_cell.length_c   1.000
_cell.angle_alpha   90.00
_cell.angle_beta   90.00
_cell.angle_gamma   90.00
#
_symmetry.space_group_name_H-M   'P 1'
#
loop_
_entity.id
_entity.type
_entity.pdbx_description
1 polymer ?
#
loop_
_entity_poly.entity_id
_entity_poly.type
_entity_poly.pdbx_seq_one_letter_code
_entity_poly.pdbx_strand_id
1 'polypeptide(L)'
;MAMVLIQARKLNWSSLIGKNIQYGTNNGTFYPSGTPTTTTITFPHPFNNAPAVVVIPRSVAQNGVSLYGEIYVATIRSISNTQAVITLRTNYHNSVNAKYDWLAIGD
;
A
#
# COMPACT_ATOMS: atom_id res chain seq x y z
N MET A 1 5.23 22.41 25.49
CA MET A 1 4.98 23.23 24.36
C MET A 1 4.11 22.50 23.34
N ALA A 2 3.34 23.27 22.63
CA ALA A 2 2.31 22.73 21.73
C ALA A 2 2.84 21.87 20.59
N MET A 3 4.09 22.03 20.23
CA MET A 3 4.69 21.31 19.12
C MET A 3 4.63 19.79 19.27
N VAL A 4 4.79 19.31 20.49
CA VAL A 4 4.76 17.87 20.72
C VAL A 4 3.42 17.26 20.34
N LEU A 5 2.33 17.92 20.70
CA LEU A 5 0.99 17.43 20.38
C LEU A 5 0.69 17.50 18.90
N ILE A 6 1.17 18.53 18.23
CA ILE A 6 0.95 18.69 16.80
C ILE A 6 1.68 17.60 16.02
N GLN A 7 2.88 17.27 16.42
CA GLN A 7 3.69 16.25 15.74
C GLN A 7 3.06 14.88 15.75
N ALA A 8 2.27 14.58 16.76
CA ALA A 8 1.60 13.28 16.84
C ALA A 8 0.47 13.10 15.82
N ARG A 9 0.02 14.17 15.19
CA ARG A 9 -1.21 14.16 14.41
C ARG A 9 -1.04 14.53 12.95
N LYS A 10 0.02 15.19 12.58
CA LYS A 10 0.18 15.65 11.21
C LYS A 10 1.65 15.76 10.83
N LEU A 11 1.87 15.60 9.55
CA LEU A 11 3.14 15.91 8.92
C LEU A 11 3.14 17.37 8.48
N ASN A 12 4.28 18.00 8.54
CA ASN A 12 4.54 19.29 7.93
C ASN A 12 5.83 19.20 7.11
N TRP A 13 6.17 20.27 6.42
CA TRP A 13 7.35 20.25 5.56
C TRP A 13 8.64 19.96 6.31
N SER A 14 8.78 20.43 7.52
CA SER A 14 10.00 20.15 8.30
C SER A 14 10.08 18.69 8.71
N SER A 15 8.96 18.01 8.87
CA SER A 15 8.95 16.57 9.14
C SER A 15 9.33 15.74 7.92
N LEU A 16 9.06 16.25 6.71
CA LEU A 16 9.37 15.55 5.47
C LEU A 16 10.77 15.82 4.94
N ILE A 17 11.37 16.94 5.32
CA ILE A 17 12.73 17.29 4.88
C ILE A 17 13.71 16.24 5.41
N GLY A 18 14.51 15.68 4.52
CA GLY A 18 15.47 14.63 4.87
C GLY A 18 14.89 13.23 4.89
N LYS A 19 13.58 13.09 4.69
CA LYS A 19 12.97 11.77 4.57
C LYS A 19 13.16 11.21 3.18
N ASN A 20 13.26 9.88 3.12
CA ASN A 20 13.26 9.13 1.88
C ASN A 20 11.82 8.78 1.54
N ILE A 21 11.35 9.26 0.40
CA ILE A 21 9.99 9.00 -0.07
C ILE A 21 10.09 8.20 -1.36
N GLN A 22 9.47 7.05 -1.39
CA GLN A 22 9.40 6.19 -2.55
C GLN A 22 7.95 5.85 -2.82
N TYR A 23 7.61 5.68 -4.10
CA TYR A 23 6.22 5.38 -4.48
C TYR A 23 6.22 4.64 -5.81
N GLY A 24 5.08 4.02 -6.09
CA GLY A 24 4.91 3.34 -7.36
C GLY A 24 3.48 2.87 -7.57
N THR A 25 3.25 2.32 -8.75
CA THR A 25 2.01 1.66 -9.13
C THR A 25 2.36 0.27 -9.62
N ASN A 26 1.78 -0.73 -8.99
CA ASN A 26 2.03 -2.12 -9.34
C ASN A 26 0.75 -2.81 -9.79
N ASN A 27 0.90 -3.82 -10.62
CA ASN A 27 -0.18 -4.75 -10.91
C ASN A 27 -0.26 -5.77 -9.78
N GLY A 28 -1.47 -6.19 -9.44
CA GLY A 28 -1.68 -7.21 -8.45
C GLY A 28 -2.89 -8.06 -8.77
N THR A 29 -2.99 -9.19 -8.11
CA THR A 29 -4.17 -10.04 -8.16
C THR A 29 -4.85 -9.97 -6.81
N PHE A 30 -6.10 -9.52 -6.81
CA PHE A 30 -6.94 -9.47 -5.63
C PHE A 30 -7.74 -10.76 -5.58
N TYR A 31 -7.66 -11.48 -4.48
CA TYR A 31 -8.27 -12.79 -4.33
C TYR A 31 -9.52 -12.73 -3.47
N PRO A 32 -10.50 -13.60 -3.75
CA PRO A 32 -11.64 -13.74 -2.87
C PRO A 32 -11.21 -14.25 -1.49
N SER A 33 -12.07 -14.06 -0.52
CA SER A 33 -11.87 -14.51 0.86
C SER A 33 -11.51 -16.01 0.89
N GLY A 34 -10.59 -16.37 1.76
CA GLY A 34 -10.18 -17.76 1.96
C GLY A 34 -8.94 -18.21 1.19
N THR A 35 -8.41 -17.37 0.30
CA THR A 35 -7.18 -17.69 -0.43
C THR A 35 -5.98 -17.06 0.29
N PRO A 36 -5.07 -17.86 0.86
CA PRO A 36 -3.95 -17.34 1.63
C PRO A 36 -2.77 -17.00 0.72
N THR A 37 -2.81 -15.85 0.06
CA THR A 37 -1.73 -15.39 -0.80
C THR A 37 -1.21 -14.04 -0.35
N THR A 38 0.06 -13.81 -0.61
CA THR A 38 0.72 -12.53 -0.34
C THR A 38 1.38 -12.01 -1.60
N THR A 39 1.59 -10.70 -1.61
CA THR A 39 2.28 -10.00 -2.69
C THR A 39 3.35 -9.14 -2.04
N THR A 40 4.50 -9.02 -2.69
CA THR A 40 5.62 -8.26 -2.17
C THR A 40 5.83 -6.99 -2.97
N ILE A 41 5.91 -5.86 -2.25
CA ILE A 41 6.37 -4.58 -2.81
C ILE A 41 7.85 -4.47 -2.47
N THR A 42 8.71 -4.48 -3.48
CA THR A 42 10.14 -4.26 -3.27
C THR A 42 10.45 -2.79 -3.49
N PHE A 43 11.03 -2.15 -2.48
CA PHE A 43 11.38 -0.74 -2.60
C PHE A 43 12.54 -0.56 -3.58
N PRO A 44 12.50 0.46 -4.45
CA PRO A 44 13.60 0.72 -5.38
C PRO A 44 14.94 0.90 -4.69
N HIS A 45 14.93 1.50 -3.50
CA HIS A 45 16.14 1.68 -2.69
C HIS A 45 15.85 1.26 -1.25
N PRO A 46 16.80 0.62 -0.56
CA PRO A 46 16.61 0.27 0.83
C PRO A 46 16.45 1.52 1.70
N PHE A 47 15.57 1.42 2.69
CA PHE A 47 15.50 2.41 3.78
C PHE A 47 16.51 2.03 4.86
N ASN A 48 16.89 2.98 5.70
CA ASN A 48 17.75 2.67 6.85
C ASN A 48 17.00 1.84 7.90
N ASN A 49 15.72 2.11 8.06
CA ASN A 49 14.81 1.36 8.92
C ASN A 49 13.53 1.07 8.16
N ALA A 50 12.70 0.20 8.69
CA ALA A 50 11.41 -0.08 8.07
C ALA A 50 10.58 1.22 7.96
N PRO A 51 10.11 1.58 6.76
CA PRO A 51 9.35 2.81 6.55
C PRO A 51 7.88 2.66 6.96
N ALA A 52 7.16 3.80 6.98
CA ALA A 52 5.71 3.78 6.94
C ALA A 52 5.26 3.52 5.52
N VAL A 53 4.24 2.68 5.33
CA VAL A 53 3.75 2.30 4.00
C VAL A 53 2.26 2.47 3.92
N VAL A 54 1.81 3.04 2.81
CA VAL A 54 0.39 3.17 2.46
C VAL A 54 0.17 2.45 1.13
N VAL A 55 -0.89 1.68 1.03
CA VAL A 55 -1.27 0.98 -0.20
C VAL A 55 -2.71 1.31 -0.51
N ILE A 56 -2.97 1.77 -1.73
CA ILE A 56 -4.29 2.19 -2.18
C ILE A 56 -4.67 1.39 -3.43
N PRO A 57 -5.63 0.46 -3.32
CA PRO A 57 -6.15 -0.25 -4.49
C PRO A 57 -6.91 0.68 -5.43
N ARG A 58 -6.88 0.35 -6.72
CA ARG A 58 -7.70 1.03 -7.73
C ARG A 58 -8.84 0.13 -8.14
N SER A 59 -10.01 0.71 -8.36
CA SER A 59 -11.11 -0.02 -8.98
C SER A 59 -10.86 -0.21 -10.47
N VAL A 60 -11.42 -1.28 -11.04
CA VAL A 60 -11.13 -1.67 -12.42
C VAL A 60 -12.40 -2.09 -13.14
N ALA A 61 -12.27 -2.19 -14.47
CA ALA A 61 -13.20 -2.96 -15.29
C ALA A 61 -12.55 -4.32 -15.55
N GLN A 62 -13.29 -5.38 -15.35
CA GLN A 62 -12.84 -6.74 -15.57
C GLN A 62 -13.64 -7.31 -16.75
N ASN A 63 -12.94 -7.72 -17.81
CA ASN A 63 -13.57 -8.24 -19.04
C ASN A 63 -14.67 -7.31 -19.60
N GLY A 64 -14.42 -6.01 -19.56
CA GLY A 64 -15.37 -5.01 -20.03
C GLY A 64 -16.51 -4.71 -19.06
N VAL A 65 -16.56 -5.34 -17.90
CA VAL A 65 -17.56 -5.11 -16.87
C VAL A 65 -16.94 -4.28 -15.77
N SER A 66 -17.60 -3.17 -15.42
CA SER A 66 -17.15 -2.32 -14.31
C SER A 66 -17.46 -3.01 -12.98
N LEU A 67 -16.47 -3.00 -12.08
CA LEU A 67 -16.58 -3.59 -10.76
C LEU A 67 -16.63 -2.53 -9.65
N TYR A 68 -17.28 -1.41 -9.92
CA TYR A 68 -17.34 -0.28 -8.97
C TYR A 68 -18.04 -0.62 -7.66
N GLY A 69 -18.95 -1.58 -7.67
CA GLY A 69 -19.64 -2.00 -6.45
C GLY A 69 -18.84 -2.98 -5.61
N GLU A 70 -17.68 -3.43 -6.09
CA GLU A 70 -16.87 -4.39 -5.38
C GLU A 70 -15.90 -3.72 -4.42
N ILE A 71 -15.46 -4.46 -3.43
CA ILE A 71 -14.51 -3.98 -2.41
C ILE A 71 -13.13 -4.53 -2.72
N TYR A 72 -12.13 -3.68 -2.68
CA TYR A 72 -10.73 -4.03 -2.85
C TYR A 72 -9.96 -3.57 -1.63
N VAL A 73 -9.26 -4.49 -0.98
CA VAL A 73 -8.56 -4.24 0.27
C VAL A 73 -7.12 -4.70 0.15
N ALA A 74 -6.20 -3.85 0.60
CA ALA A 74 -4.80 -4.20 0.78
C ALA A 74 -4.49 -4.17 2.27
N THR A 75 -3.95 -5.27 2.79
CA THR A 75 -3.55 -5.37 4.19
C THR A 75 -2.05 -5.58 4.26
N ILE A 76 -1.36 -4.75 5.02
CA ILE A 76 0.09 -4.89 5.22
C ILE A 76 0.32 -6.00 6.23
N ARG A 77 1.11 -7.00 5.84
CA ARG A 77 1.46 -8.14 6.69
C ARG A 77 2.78 -7.92 7.41
N SER A 78 3.76 -7.37 6.72
CA SER A 78 5.06 -7.05 7.31
C SER A 78 5.76 -5.98 6.49
N ILE A 79 6.63 -5.23 7.13
CA ILE A 79 7.46 -4.21 6.50
C ILE A 79 8.89 -4.39 7.00
N SER A 80 9.83 -4.40 6.07
CA SER A 80 11.27 -4.33 6.37
C SER A 80 11.86 -3.10 5.71
N ASN A 81 13.17 -2.92 5.82
CA ASN A 81 13.84 -1.82 5.15
C ASN A 81 13.92 -1.98 3.62
N THR A 82 13.63 -3.17 3.10
CA THR A 82 13.73 -3.44 1.65
C THR A 82 12.40 -3.75 0.98
N GLN A 83 11.37 -4.12 1.73
CA GLN A 83 10.12 -4.56 1.14
C GLN A 83 8.93 -4.48 2.10
N ALA A 84 7.75 -4.45 1.53
CA ALA A 84 6.51 -4.66 2.26
C ALA A 84 5.80 -5.89 1.71
N VAL A 85 5.33 -6.75 2.58
CA VAL A 85 4.53 -7.91 2.22
C VAL A 85 3.07 -7.59 2.52
N ILE A 86 2.22 -7.73 1.51
CA ILE A 86 0.81 -7.34 1.61
C ILE A 86 -0.09 -8.48 1.17
N THR A 87 -1.33 -8.42 1.58
CA THR A 87 -2.41 -9.27 1.09
C THR A 87 -3.40 -8.42 0.34
N LEU A 88 -3.79 -8.85 -0.87
CA LEU A 88 -4.78 -8.17 -1.70
C LEU A 88 -6.05 -9.02 -1.73
N ARG A 89 -7.17 -8.42 -1.35
CA ARG A 89 -8.47 -9.10 -1.23
C ARG A 89 -9.56 -8.35 -1.96
N THR A 90 -10.54 -9.11 -2.43
CA THR A 90 -11.78 -8.58 -2.99
C THR A 90 -12.96 -9.38 -2.47
N ASN A 91 -14.14 -8.78 -2.43
CA ASN A 91 -15.39 -9.50 -2.15
C ASN A 91 -16.05 -10.03 -3.43
N TYR A 92 -15.42 -9.84 -4.58
CA TYR A 92 -15.88 -10.47 -5.82
C TYR A 92 -15.71 -11.98 -5.71
N HIS A 93 -16.52 -12.75 -6.45
CA HIS A 93 -16.49 -14.21 -6.35
C HIS A 93 -15.29 -14.84 -7.06
N ASN A 94 -14.59 -14.10 -7.92
CA ASN A 94 -13.38 -14.54 -8.61
C ASN A 94 -12.22 -13.60 -8.27
N SER A 95 -11.00 -14.05 -8.55
CA SER A 95 -9.83 -13.18 -8.48
C SER A 95 -9.92 -12.08 -9.53
N VAL A 96 -9.38 -10.91 -9.20
CA VAL A 96 -9.42 -9.72 -10.05
C VAL A 96 -8.02 -9.18 -10.19
N ASN A 97 -7.57 -8.98 -11.43
CA ASN A 97 -6.32 -8.30 -11.71
C ASN A 97 -6.57 -6.79 -11.69
N ALA A 98 -5.85 -6.10 -10.85
CA ALA A 98 -6.01 -4.66 -10.69
C ALA A 98 -4.67 -4.03 -10.35
N LYS A 99 -4.65 -2.70 -10.42
CA LYS A 99 -3.48 -1.93 -10.00
C LYS A 99 -3.67 -1.45 -8.58
N TYR A 100 -2.58 -1.21 -7.90
CA TYR A 100 -2.57 -0.50 -6.64
C TYR A 100 -1.40 0.48 -6.61
N ASP A 101 -1.61 1.59 -5.94
CA ASP A 101 -0.58 2.58 -5.68
C ASP A 101 0.00 2.35 -4.29
N TRP A 102 1.27 2.62 -4.14
CA TRP A 102 1.91 2.55 -2.83
C TRP A 102 2.82 3.74 -2.61
N LEU A 103 2.99 4.07 -1.36
CA LEU A 103 3.87 5.14 -0.90
C LEU A 103 4.59 4.65 0.34
N ALA A 104 5.90 4.85 0.39
CA ALA A 104 6.72 4.51 1.55
C ALA A 104 7.53 5.74 1.96
N ILE A 105 7.51 6.07 3.25
CA ILE A 105 8.21 7.23 3.81
C ILE A 105 9.04 6.77 5.00
N GLY A 106 10.33 7.07 4.96
CA GLY A 106 11.23 6.69 6.03
C GLY A 106 12.56 7.39 5.95
N ASP A 107 13.53 6.81 6.61
CA ASP A 107 14.88 7.38 6.67
C ASP A 107 15.77 6.86 5.53
#